data_36b110a2ab6398cbfc0e9b5002f4ccd8
#
_entry.id   36b110a2ab6398cbfc0e9b5002f4ccd8
#
_cell.length_a   1.000
_cell.length_b   1.000
_cell.length_c   1.000
_cell.angle_alpha   90.00
_cell.angle_beta   90.00
_cell.angle_gamma   90.00
#
_symmetry.space_group_name_H-M   'P 1'
#
loop_
_entity.id
_entity.type
_entity.pdbx_description
1 polymer ?
#
loop_
_entity_poly.entity_id
_entity_poly.type
_entity_poly.pdbx_seq_one_letter_code
_entity_poly.pdbx_strand_id
1 'polypeptide(L)'
;MVQDADEVVAALQFLGKRVGVVSGGLYAPVRALADRLGIAKEDVHAVPLRFAADGSYLDFDRNSPLWQNGGKVTLLRSFPDDVRPLAFVGDGATDLETQGTAADLFVGFGGVAVRPLVKQRAEAWFETRSLAPVLQFVLTDDERKRLSSNPRFQPLLQRADTRS
;
A
#
# COMPACT_ATOMS: atom_id res chain seq x y z
N MET A 1 -1.12 -6.36 -12.42
CA MET A 1 -1.48 -6.31 -10.99
C MET A 1 -0.62 -7.33 -10.27
N VAL A 2 -0.14 -7.03 -9.06
CA VAL A 2 0.61 -7.99 -8.24
C VAL A 2 -0.31 -9.15 -7.88
N GLN A 3 0.23 -10.37 -7.87
CA GLN A 3 -0.53 -11.57 -7.52
C GLN A 3 -1.08 -11.47 -6.09
N ASP A 4 -2.29 -11.96 -5.86
CA ASP A 4 -3.01 -11.96 -4.58
C ASP A 4 -3.33 -10.58 -3.98
N ALA A 5 -3.09 -9.49 -4.71
CA ALA A 5 -3.34 -8.14 -4.17
C ALA A 5 -4.82 -7.90 -3.82
N ASP A 6 -5.73 -8.40 -4.64
CA ASP A 6 -7.18 -8.32 -4.42
C ASP A 6 -7.64 -9.16 -3.23
N GLU A 7 -7.10 -10.37 -3.09
CA GLU A 7 -7.41 -11.24 -1.94
C GLU A 7 -6.84 -10.67 -0.63
N VAL A 8 -5.63 -10.09 -0.66
CA VAL A 8 -5.02 -9.43 0.51
C VAL A 8 -5.86 -8.23 0.95
N VAL A 9 -6.24 -7.36 0.01
CA VAL A 9 -7.10 -6.21 0.32
C VAL A 9 -8.43 -6.67 0.91
N ALA A 10 -9.09 -7.68 0.30
CA ALA A 10 -10.35 -8.23 0.80
C ALA A 10 -10.20 -8.83 2.21
N ALA A 11 -9.09 -9.52 2.51
CA ALA A 11 -8.83 -10.09 3.82
C ALA A 11 -8.64 -9.00 4.89
N LEU A 12 -7.90 -7.95 4.58
CA LEU A 12 -7.69 -6.81 5.49
C LEU A 12 -9.01 -6.06 5.76
N GLN A 13 -9.81 -5.82 4.72
CA GLN A 13 -11.13 -5.20 4.85
C GLN A 13 -12.12 -6.07 5.65
N PHE A 14 -12.09 -7.40 5.47
CA PHE A 14 -12.88 -8.33 6.28
C PHE A 14 -12.55 -8.24 7.77
N LEU A 15 -11.31 -7.94 8.12
CA LEU A 15 -10.89 -7.69 9.50
C LEU A 15 -11.26 -6.30 10.01
N GLY A 16 -11.83 -5.43 9.18
CA GLY A 16 -12.16 -4.05 9.50
C GLY A 16 -10.98 -3.08 9.35
N LYS A 17 -9.88 -3.51 8.75
CA LYS A 17 -8.74 -2.62 8.48
C LYS A 17 -9.03 -1.70 7.29
N ARG A 18 -8.65 -0.45 7.43
CA ARG A 18 -8.65 0.52 6.33
C ARG A 18 -7.45 0.24 5.42
N VAL A 19 -7.68 0.20 4.12
CA VAL A 19 -6.63 -0.04 3.12
C VAL A 19 -6.64 1.10 2.12
N GLY A 20 -5.48 1.72 1.89
CA GLY A 20 -5.33 2.82 0.95
C GLY A 20 -4.18 2.63 -0.02
N VAL A 21 -4.13 3.48 -1.04
CA VAL A 21 -3.04 3.56 -2.02
C VAL A 21 -2.44 4.95 -1.99
N VAL A 22 -1.11 5.02 -1.84
CA VAL A 22 -0.33 6.26 -1.90
C VAL A 22 0.71 6.14 -3.01
N SER A 23 0.63 7.04 -4.00
CA SER A 23 1.48 6.97 -5.19
C SER A 23 1.92 8.35 -5.66
N GLY A 24 3.18 8.48 -6.06
CA GLY A 24 3.67 9.65 -6.82
C GLY A 24 3.24 9.65 -8.29
N GLY A 25 2.53 8.61 -8.74
CA GLY A 25 1.98 8.53 -10.10
C GLY A 25 0.69 9.33 -10.28
N LEU A 26 0.18 9.34 -11.51
CA LEU A 26 -1.03 10.07 -11.88
C LEU A 26 -2.28 9.46 -11.25
N TYR A 27 -3.21 10.31 -10.77
CA TYR A 27 -4.40 9.89 -10.04
C TYR A 27 -5.31 8.93 -10.84
N ALA A 28 -5.58 9.22 -12.12
CA ALA A 28 -6.56 8.43 -12.88
C ALA A 28 -6.19 6.93 -13.01
N PRO A 29 -4.98 6.53 -13.42
CA PRO A 29 -4.60 5.11 -13.46
C PRO A 29 -4.50 4.48 -12.06
N VAL A 30 -4.06 5.23 -11.03
CA VAL A 30 -4.01 4.74 -9.66
C VAL A 30 -5.42 4.50 -9.13
N ARG A 31 -6.36 5.41 -9.40
CA ARG A 31 -7.77 5.28 -9.06
C ARG A 31 -8.41 4.06 -9.73
N ALA A 32 -8.19 3.86 -11.03
CA ALA A 32 -8.71 2.71 -11.76
C ALA A 32 -8.21 1.36 -11.17
N LEU A 33 -6.96 1.31 -10.71
CA LEU A 33 -6.44 0.14 -9.99
C LEU A 33 -7.13 -0.04 -8.63
N ALA A 34 -7.28 1.04 -7.86
CA ALA A 34 -7.91 1.03 -6.55
C ALA A 34 -9.38 0.57 -6.62
N ASP A 35 -10.12 1.02 -7.66
CA ASP A 35 -11.48 0.56 -7.94
C ASP A 35 -11.58 -0.97 -8.11
N ARG A 36 -10.62 -1.53 -8.86
CA ARG A 36 -10.56 -3.00 -9.07
C ARG A 36 -10.22 -3.76 -7.79
N LEU A 37 -9.53 -3.14 -6.85
CA LEU A 37 -9.19 -3.69 -5.54
C LEU A 37 -10.27 -3.45 -4.48
N GLY A 38 -11.35 -2.72 -4.80
CA GLY A 38 -12.40 -2.36 -3.84
C GLY A 38 -11.93 -1.36 -2.78
N ILE A 39 -10.94 -0.52 -3.10
CA ILE A 39 -10.42 0.52 -2.21
C ILE A 39 -11.27 1.79 -2.40
N ALA A 40 -11.73 2.36 -1.28
CA ALA A 40 -12.55 3.56 -1.27
C ALA A 40 -11.83 4.77 -1.89
N LYS A 41 -12.60 5.67 -2.51
CA LYS A 41 -12.03 6.84 -3.22
C LYS A 41 -11.23 7.75 -2.30
N GLU A 42 -11.68 7.95 -1.09
CA GLU A 42 -11.05 8.74 -0.03
C GLU A 42 -9.72 8.17 0.44
N ASP A 43 -9.44 6.89 0.17
CA ASP A 43 -8.19 6.20 0.51
C ASP A 43 -7.21 6.13 -0.67
N VAL A 44 -7.49 6.85 -1.76
CA VAL A 44 -6.63 6.91 -2.94
C VAL A 44 -5.93 8.25 -3.02
N HIS A 45 -4.63 8.23 -2.80
CA HIS A 45 -3.77 9.41 -2.81
C HIS A 45 -2.75 9.29 -3.94
N ALA A 46 -2.86 10.16 -4.95
CA ALA A 46 -1.96 10.22 -6.10
C ALA A 46 -1.97 11.65 -6.66
N VAL A 47 -1.21 11.91 -7.71
CA VAL A 47 -1.08 13.26 -8.28
C VAL A 47 -2.18 13.52 -9.29
N PRO A 48 -3.16 14.44 -9.01
CA PRO A 48 -4.19 14.80 -9.96
C PRO A 48 -3.65 15.61 -11.13
N LEU A 49 -4.21 15.40 -12.32
CA LEU A 49 -4.02 16.30 -13.46
C LEU A 49 -5.14 17.33 -13.53
N ARG A 50 -4.80 18.51 -14.03
CA ARG A 50 -5.75 19.60 -14.29
C ARG A 50 -5.87 19.80 -15.78
N PHE A 51 -7.10 19.97 -16.25
CA PHE A 51 -7.43 20.18 -17.65
C PHE A 51 -8.24 21.46 -17.83
N ALA A 52 -8.09 22.11 -18.98
CA ALA A 52 -8.92 23.22 -19.40
C ALA A 52 -10.34 22.75 -19.78
N ALA A 53 -11.25 23.70 -19.99
CA ALA A 53 -12.63 23.41 -20.39
C ALA A 53 -12.73 22.67 -21.74
N ASP A 54 -11.76 22.85 -22.63
CA ASP A 54 -11.67 22.16 -23.92
C ASP A 54 -11.01 20.78 -23.84
N GLY A 55 -10.63 20.32 -22.61
CA GLY A 55 -9.96 19.05 -22.37
C GLY A 55 -8.45 19.05 -22.57
N SER A 56 -7.84 20.19 -22.91
CA SER A 56 -6.38 20.29 -23.00
C SER A 56 -5.72 20.23 -21.64
N TYR A 57 -4.53 19.62 -21.58
CA TYR A 57 -3.74 19.55 -20.35
C TYR A 57 -3.25 20.94 -19.93
N LEU A 58 -3.46 21.28 -18.67
CA LEU A 58 -2.95 22.51 -18.07
C LEU A 58 -1.73 22.28 -17.20
N ASP A 59 -1.86 21.46 -16.18
CA ASP A 59 -0.82 21.19 -15.18
C ASP A 59 -1.22 19.98 -14.34
N PHE A 60 -0.35 19.57 -13.42
CA PHE A 60 -0.71 18.68 -12.32
C PHE A 60 -1.03 19.51 -11.06
N ASP A 61 -1.70 18.90 -10.09
CA ASP A 61 -2.00 19.58 -8.82
C ASP A 61 -0.73 19.76 -7.98
N ARG A 62 -0.19 20.96 -7.97
CA ARG A 62 1.02 21.32 -7.23
C ARG A 62 0.80 21.39 -5.71
N ASN A 63 -0.45 21.37 -5.24
CA ASN A 63 -0.76 21.28 -3.81
C ASN A 63 -0.63 19.86 -3.27
N SER A 64 -0.67 18.84 -4.14
CA SER A 64 -0.37 17.48 -3.73
C SER A 64 1.10 17.36 -3.33
N PRO A 65 1.46 16.84 -2.15
CA PRO A 65 2.86 16.63 -1.80
C PRO A 65 3.51 15.51 -2.61
N LEU A 66 2.71 14.65 -3.24
CA LEU A 66 3.17 13.36 -3.80
C LEU A 66 4.01 13.47 -5.07
N TRP A 67 4.06 14.63 -5.72
CA TRP A 67 4.89 14.84 -6.91
C TRP A 67 6.37 15.09 -6.61
N GLN A 68 6.73 15.26 -5.33
CA GLN A 68 8.09 15.60 -4.89
C GLN A 68 8.64 14.58 -3.89
N ASN A 69 9.96 14.60 -3.68
CA ASN A 69 10.62 13.79 -2.66
C ASN A 69 10.10 14.17 -1.25
N GLY A 70 10.00 13.18 -0.36
CA GLY A 70 9.41 13.36 0.97
C GLY A 70 7.89 13.53 0.97
N GLY A 71 7.23 13.55 -0.19
CA GLY A 71 5.80 13.79 -0.30
C GLY A 71 4.95 12.71 0.36
N LYS A 72 5.38 11.46 0.32
CA LYS A 72 4.70 10.36 1.03
C LYS A 72 4.75 10.56 2.54
N VAL A 73 5.90 10.93 3.08
CA VAL A 73 6.06 11.26 4.52
C VAL A 73 5.13 12.40 4.90
N THR A 74 5.13 13.49 4.11
CA THR A 74 4.27 14.66 4.34
C THR A 74 2.80 14.28 4.36
N LEU A 75 2.35 13.47 3.39
CA LEU A 75 0.97 13.00 3.33
C LEU A 75 0.61 12.14 4.54
N LEU A 76 1.41 11.10 4.85
CA LEU A 76 1.10 10.18 5.93
C LEU A 76 1.07 10.86 7.30
N ARG A 77 1.90 11.90 7.51
CA ARG A 77 1.87 12.72 8.72
C ARG A 77 0.60 13.58 8.85
N SER A 78 -0.08 13.86 7.75
CA SER A 78 -1.34 14.60 7.77
C SER A 78 -2.56 13.71 8.07
N PHE A 79 -2.38 12.39 8.13
CA PHE A 79 -3.47 11.50 8.50
C PHE A 79 -3.82 11.67 9.97
N PRO A 80 -5.10 11.59 10.33
CA PRO A 80 -5.54 11.67 11.72
C PRO A 80 -5.05 10.47 12.53
N ASP A 81 -4.98 10.63 13.86
CA ASP A 81 -4.42 9.62 14.76
C ASP A 81 -5.24 8.32 14.81
N ASP A 82 -6.52 8.37 14.47
CA ASP A 82 -7.43 7.21 14.46
C ASP A 82 -7.13 6.19 13.34
N VAL A 83 -6.25 6.54 12.37
CA VAL A 83 -5.77 5.59 11.34
C VAL A 83 -4.54 4.80 11.80
N ARG A 84 -4.08 5.01 13.03
CA ARG A 84 -2.92 4.30 13.55
C ARG A 84 -3.31 3.06 14.37
N PRO A 85 -2.43 2.01 14.41
CA PRO A 85 -1.11 1.95 13.77
C PRO A 85 -1.21 1.80 12.25
N LEU A 86 -0.26 2.43 11.52
CA LEU A 86 -0.19 2.47 10.07
C LEU A 86 0.99 1.65 9.56
N ALA A 87 0.71 0.64 8.74
CA ALA A 87 1.72 -0.09 7.99
C ALA A 87 1.81 0.46 6.56
N PHE A 88 3.02 0.70 6.07
CA PHE A 88 3.29 1.13 4.70
C PHE A 88 4.07 0.07 3.94
N VAL A 89 3.60 -0.31 2.76
CA VAL A 89 4.22 -1.35 1.91
C VAL A 89 4.71 -0.70 0.63
N GLY A 90 5.98 -0.93 0.27
CA GLY A 90 6.53 -0.34 -0.95
C GLY A 90 7.87 -0.92 -1.38
N ASP A 91 8.29 -0.61 -2.61
CA ASP A 91 9.54 -1.06 -3.21
C ASP A 91 10.57 0.06 -3.43
N GLY A 92 10.15 1.31 -3.30
CA GLY A 92 10.93 2.49 -3.64
C GLY A 92 11.69 3.12 -2.47
N ALA A 93 12.72 3.90 -2.79
CA ALA A 93 13.44 4.69 -1.78
C ALA A 93 12.52 5.72 -1.09
N THR A 94 11.58 6.32 -1.84
CA THR A 94 10.58 7.25 -1.29
C THR A 94 9.55 6.57 -0.39
N ASP A 95 9.36 5.24 -0.54
CA ASP A 95 8.55 4.44 0.38
C ASP A 95 9.31 4.21 1.68
N LEU A 96 10.59 3.84 1.56
CA LEU A 96 11.47 3.62 2.70
C LEU A 96 11.61 4.86 3.59
N GLU A 97 11.52 6.08 3.04
CA GLU A 97 11.54 7.33 3.81
C GLU A 97 10.41 7.41 4.87
N THR A 98 9.33 6.63 4.71
CA THR A 98 8.22 6.59 5.67
C THR A 98 8.55 5.83 6.94
N GLN A 99 9.54 4.92 6.89
CA GLN A 99 9.98 4.08 8.02
C GLN A 99 10.48 4.94 9.19
N GLY A 100 9.91 4.73 10.37
CA GLY A 100 10.29 5.46 11.60
C GLY A 100 10.00 6.96 11.55
N THR A 101 9.35 7.47 10.50
CA THR A 101 9.03 8.89 10.32
C THR A 101 7.55 9.18 10.23
N ALA A 102 6.80 8.36 9.51
CA ALA A 102 5.37 8.56 9.23
C ALA A 102 4.56 7.26 9.22
N ALA A 103 5.21 6.11 9.08
CA ALA A 103 4.62 4.78 9.24
C ALA A 103 5.11 4.16 10.56
N ASP A 104 4.23 3.40 11.21
CA ASP A 104 4.54 2.63 12.42
C ASP A 104 5.25 1.30 12.07
N LEU A 105 5.04 0.81 10.84
CA LEU A 105 5.73 -0.32 10.24
C LEU A 105 5.97 -0.03 8.76
N PHE A 106 7.20 -0.25 8.29
CA PHE A 106 7.49 -0.30 6.86
C PHE A 106 7.80 -1.73 6.42
N VAL A 107 7.11 -2.19 5.38
CA VAL A 107 7.35 -3.50 4.76
C VAL A 107 7.85 -3.30 3.34
N GLY A 108 9.11 -3.64 3.10
CA GLY A 108 9.68 -3.60 1.76
C GLY A 108 9.20 -4.79 0.91
N PHE A 109 8.81 -4.50 -0.33
CA PHE A 109 8.28 -5.48 -1.29
C PHE A 109 9.16 -5.59 -2.53
N GLY A 110 9.84 -6.73 -2.69
CA GLY A 110 10.74 -7.01 -3.82
C GLY A 110 10.12 -7.77 -4.98
N GLY A 111 8.81 -7.99 -4.99
CA GLY A 111 8.17 -8.85 -6.01
C GLY A 111 8.03 -8.23 -7.40
N VAL A 112 8.20 -6.91 -7.55
CA VAL A 112 8.21 -6.20 -8.83
C VAL A 112 9.62 -5.75 -9.19
N ALA A 113 10.31 -5.11 -8.24
CA ALA A 113 11.67 -4.64 -8.39
C ALA A 113 12.43 -4.80 -7.09
N VAL A 114 13.56 -5.51 -7.14
CA VAL A 114 14.46 -5.65 -5.99
C VAL A 114 15.41 -4.45 -5.97
N ARG A 115 15.22 -3.56 -5.01
CA ARG A 115 16.08 -2.39 -4.81
C ARG A 115 17.02 -2.67 -3.62
N PRO A 116 18.34 -2.76 -3.83
CA PRO A 116 19.29 -3.14 -2.77
C PRO A 116 19.17 -2.28 -1.51
N LEU A 117 18.99 -0.95 -1.67
CA LEU A 117 18.85 -0.03 -0.56
C LEU A 117 17.62 -0.36 0.31
N VAL A 118 16.46 -0.63 -0.33
CA VAL A 118 15.21 -0.96 0.38
C VAL A 118 15.34 -2.31 1.05
N LYS A 119 15.84 -3.33 0.34
CA LYS A 119 16.08 -4.67 0.90
C LYS A 119 16.97 -4.65 2.12
N GLN A 120 18.01 -3.81 2.12
CA GLN A 120 18.98 -3.72 3.21
C GLN A 120 18.44 -2.99 4.45
N ARG A 121 17.54 -2.00 4.26
CA ARG A 121 17.13 -1.06 5.31
C ARG A 121 15.71 -1.23 5.80
N ALA A 122 14.85 -1.95 5.07
CA ALA A 122 13.48 -2.19 5.49
C ALA A 122 13.43 -3.01 6.78
N GLU A 123 12.55 -2.62 7.72
CA GLU A 123 12.30 -3.36 8.98
C GLU A 123 11.76 -4.76 8.71
N ALA A 124 10.93 -4.90 7.68
CA ALA A 124 10.42 -6.15 7.17
C ALA A 124 10.60 -6.18 5.65
N TRP A 125 10.89 -7.36 5.11
CA TRP A 125 11.11 -7.55 3.68
C TRP A 125 10.59 -8.89 3.20
N PHE A 126 9.98 -8.89 2.02
CA PHE A 126 9.69 -10.12 1.29
C PHE A 126 9.88 -9.92 -0.22
N GLU A 127 10.20 -11.04 -0.92
CA GLU A 127 10.61 -11.03 -2.32
C GLU A 127 9.91 -12.15 -3.07
N THR A 128 8.60 -12.05 -3.22
CA THR A 128 7.76 -12.99 -3.96
C THR A 128 6.89 -12.24 -4.97
N ARG A 129 6.38 -12.93 -6.01
CA ARG A 129 5.43 -12.34 -6.93
C ARG A 129 4.05 -12.08 -6.31
N SER A 130 3.76 -12.75 -5.19
CA SER A 130 2.53 -12.63 -4.43
C SER A 130 2.66 -11.55 -3.35
N LEU A 131 1.58 -10.81 -3.11
CA LEU A 131 1.48 -9.88 -1.99
C LEU A 131 1.10 -10.58 -0.67
N ALA A 132 0.68 -11.84 -0.71
CA ALA A 132 0.20 -12.57 0.46
C ALA A 132 1.15 -12.54 1.67
N PRO A 133 2.50 -12.64 1.54
CA PRO A 133 3.40 -12.59 2.68
C PRO A 133 3.33 -11.32 3.53
N VAL A 134 2.77 -10.21 3.01
CA VAL A 134 2.55 -9.01 3.81
C VAL A 134 1.71 -9.30 5.06
N LEU A 135 0.79 -10.27 4.98
CA LEU A 135 -0.07 -10.65 6.10
C LEU A 135 0.71 -11.19 7.32
N GLN A 136 1.94 -11.68 7.14
CA GLN A 136 2.79 -12.10 8.26
C GLN A 136 3.22 -10.92 9.14
N PHE A 137 3.27 -9.71 8.58
CA PHE A 137 3.78 -8.52 9.26
C PHE A 137 2.65 -7.63 9.81
N VAL A 138 1.46 -7.66 9.17
CA VAL A 138 0.38 -6.70 9.46
C VAL A 138 -0.79 -7.30 10.25
N LEU A 139 -0.76 -8.61 10.53
CA LEU A 139 -1.81 -9.29 11.30
C LEU A 139 -1.34 -9.58 12.73
N THR A 140 -2.25 -9.38 13.67
CA THR A 140 -2.15 -9.95 15.01
C THR A 140 -2.51 -11.45 15.00
N ASP A 141 -2.15 -12.19 16.05
CA ASP A 141 -2.50 -13.61 16.18
C ASP A 141 -4.02 -13.85 16.14
N ASP A 142 -4.81 -12.97 16.75
CA ASP A 142 -6.27 -13.10 16.74
C ASP A 142 -6.89 -12.79 15.38
N GLU A 143 -6.37 -11.80 14.66
CA GLU A 143 -6.77 -11.51 13.28
C GLU A 143 -6.44 -12.69 12.36
N ARG A 144 -5.27 -13.29 12.54
CA ARG A 144 -4.86 -14.47 11.79
C ARG A 144 -5.79 -15.65 12.08
N LYS A 145 -6.17 -15.89 13.34
CA LYS A 145 -7.17 -16.91 13.71
C LYS A 145 -8.53 -16.64 13.05
N ARG A 146 -9.00 -15.39 13.05
CA ARG A 146 -10.25 -15.00 12.39
C ARG A 146 -10.22 -15.30 10.88
N LEU A 147 -9.13 -15.01 10.18
CA LEU A 147 -8.97 -15.36 8.77
C LEU A 147 -8.90 -16.87 8.56
N SER A 148 -8.17 -17.61 9.41
CA SER A 148 -8.03 -19.06 9.30
C SER A 148 -9.36 -19.82 9.52
N SER A 149 -10.29 -19.21 10.28
CA SER A 149 -11.63 -19.74 10.49
C SER A 149 -12.58 -19.51 9.31
N ASN A 150 -12.18 -18.67 8.33
CA ASN A 150 -12.96 -18.40 7.13
C ASN A 150 -12.39 -19.17 5.93
N PRO A 151 -13.15 -20.16 5.36
CA PRO A 151 -12.68 -20.99 4.24
C PRO A 151 -12.20 -20.17 3.03
N ARG A 152 -12.74 -18.98 2.83
CA ARG A 152 -12.33 -18.07 1.73
C ARG A 152 -10.86 -17.67 1.83
N PHE A 153 -10.34 -17.44 3.04
CA PHE A 153 -9.00 -16.88 3.24
C PHE A 153 -7.94 -17.91 3.64
N GLN A 154 -8.34 -19.16 3.89
CA GLN A 154 -7.38 -20.22 4.22
C GLN A 154 -6.29 -20.43 3.13
N PRO A 155 -6.63 -20.49 1.81
CA PRO A 155 -5.61 -20.63 0.78
C PRO A 155 -4.66 -19.43 0.71
N LEU A 156 -5.16 -18.22 0.99
CA LEU A 156 -4.35 -17.00 1.04
C LEU A 156 -3.33 -17.06 2.17
N LEU A 157 -3.74 -17.52 3.37
CA LEU A 157 -2.83 -17.69 4.51
C LEU A 157 -1.76 -18.74 4.24
N GLN A 158 -2.10 -19.84 3.55
CA GLN A 158 -1.11 -20.83 3.14
C GLN A 158 -0.05 -20.23 2.22
N ARG A 159 -0.46 -19.40 1.23
CA ARG A 159 0.48 -18.68 0.37
C ARG A 159 1.29 -17.63 1.14
N ALA A 160 0.68 -16.99 2.13
CA ALA A 160 1.40 -16.04 2.99
C ALA A 160 2.54 -16.73 3.76
N ASP A 161 2.40 -17.99 4.15
CA ASP A 161 3.39 -18.74 4.93
C ASP A 161 4.49 -19.39 4.07
N THR A 162 4.31 -19.42 2.76
CA THR A 162 5.32 -19.96 1.84
C THR A 162 6.50 -19.00 1.77
N ARG A 163 7.58 -19.36 2.44
CA ARG A 163 8.88 -18.65 2.32
C ARG A 163 9.47 -18.97 0.95
N SER A 164 9.78 -17.96 0.18
CA SER A 164 10.57 -18.08 -1.07
C SER A 164 12.03 -18.03 -0.74
#